data_10bc467cb8a1b150e72d56b1dcd9215b
#
_entry.id   10bc467cb8a1b150e72d56b1dcd9215b
#
_cell.length_a   1.000
_cell.length_b   1.000
_cell.length_c   1.000
_cell.angle_alpha   90.00
_cell.angle_beta   90.00
_cell.angle_gamma   90.00
#
_symmetry.space_group_name_H-M   'P 1'
#
loop_
_entity.id
_entity.type
_entity.pdbx_description
1 polymer ?
#
loop_
_entity_poly.entity_id
_entity_poly.type
_entity_poly.pdbx_seq_one_letter_code
_entity_poly.pdbx_strand_id
1 'polypeptide(L)'
;MVDVLYLHRFDPETALDETLETFAMLREQGKIRYLGLSNFAAWQVMKAAAIAMQFDLGISILQPMYSLIKRQAEVEILPMCASEGIAVAGYSPLGSGLLSGKYRRGESGRLSQDERYAARYDDKQMHVAADALGALAEELNTHPATLAVVWASRHPAAPIPIISARSTDQLMPSLNAMHYIMDDALYERLAALMPGPPPATDRSEET
;
A
#
# COMPACT_ATOMS: atom_id res chain seq x y z
N MET A 1 17.71 5.59 18.70
CA MET A 1 16.41 6.23 18.43
C MET A 1 16.02 5.94 17.00
N VAL A 2 14.79 5.57 16.75
CA VAL A 2 14.19 5.50 15.39
C VAL A 2 13.07 6.53 15.28
N ASP A 3 12.80 7.05 14.08
CA ASP A 3 11.74 8.06 13.93
C ASP A 3 10.36 7.43 14.04
N VAL A 4 10.11 6.34 13.32
CA VAL A 4 8.84 5.61 13.37
C VAL A 4 9.08 4.16 13.78
N LEU A 5 8.35 3.69 14.79
CA LEU A 5 8.25 2.27 15.11
C LEU A 5 6.86 1.77 14.74
N TYR A 6 6.80 0.68 13.97
CA TYR A 6 5.53 0.09 13.54
C TYR A 6 5.13 -1.11 14.39
N LEU A 7 3.87 -1.13 14.84
CA LEU A 7 3.21 -2.37 15.20
C LEU A 7 2.86 -3.09 13.88
N HIS A 8 3.58 -4.19 13.60
CA HIS A 8 3.64 -4.80 12.27
C HIS A 8 2.30 -5.41 11.80
N ARG A 9 1.50 -5.90 12.75
CA ARG A 9 0.16 -6.43 12.49
C ARG A 9 -0.65 -6.43 13.79
N PHE A 10 -1.96 -6.47 13.65
CA PHE A 10 -2.86 -6.70 14.77
C PHE A 10 -2.63 -8.11 15.34
N ASP A 11 -2.50 -8.21 16.66
CA ASP A 11 -2.41 -9.46 17.40
C ASP A 11 -3.67 -9.61 18.26
N PRO A 12 -4.54 -10.60 17.96
CA PRO A 12 -5.76 -10.82 18.76
C PRO A 12 -5.48 -11.45 20.14
N GLU A 13 -4.31 -12.00 20.35
CA GLU A 13 -3.91 -12.68 21.59
C GLU A 13 -3.35 -11.72 22.64
N THR A 14 -2.84 -10.55 22.22
CA THR A 14 -2.27 -9.53 23.09
C THR A 14 -3.22 -8.35 23.22
N ALA A 15 -3.48 -7.91 24.44
CA ALA A 15 -4.30 -6.73 24.69
C ALA A 15 -3.66 -5.49 24.07
N LEU A 16 -4.46 -4.73 23.32
CA LEU A 16 -3.94 -3.60 22.55
C LEU A 16 -3.46 -2.45 23.43
N ASP A 17 -4.07 -2.27 24.60
CA ASP A 17 -3.65 -1.31 25.63
C ASP A 17 -2.28 -1.63 26.21
N GLU A 18 -1.97 -2.90 26.53
CA GLU A 18 -0.63 -3.34 26.95
C GLU A 18 0.43 -3.00 25.92
N THR A 19 0.13 -3.27 24.63
CA THR A 19 1.03 -2.93 23.53
C THR A 19 1.25 -1.42 23.43
N LEU A 20 0.18 -0.62 23.47
CA LEU A 20 0.26 0.84 23.33
C LEU A 20 0.93 1.51 24.52
N GLU A 21 0.73 1.02 25.75
CA GLU A 21 1.48 1.47 26.93
C GLU A 21 2.99 1.26 26.73
N THR A 22 3.39 0.11 26.17
CA THR A 22 4.80 -0.15 25.85
C THR A 22 5.35 0.85 24.83
N PHE A 23 4.57 1.22 23.80
CA PHE A 23 4.97 2.26 22.85
C PHE A 23 5.08 3.63 23.51
N ALA A 24 4.22 3.97 24.45
CA ALA A 24 4.31 5.20 25.24
C ALA A 24 5.62 5.26 26.05
N MET A 25 5.94 4.19 26.76
CA MET A 25 7.23 4.09 27.47
C MET A 25 8.44 4.23 26.54
N LEU A 26 8.41 3.63 25.36
CA LEU A 26 9.49 3.76 24.39
C LEU A 26 9.65 5.19 23.87
N ARG A 27 8.54 5.94 23.73
CA ARG A 27 8.56 7.35 23.36
C ARG A 27 9.13 8.21 24.47
N GLU A 28 8.68 8.02 25.70
CA GLU A 28 9.19 8.72 26.89
C GLU A 28 10.70 8.51 27.09
N GLN A 29 11.19 7.31 26.82
CA GLN A 29 12.61 6.99 26.83
C GLN A 29 13.40 7.57 25.63
N GLY A 30 12.75 8.29 24.72
CA GLY A 30 13.36 8.86 23.53
C GLY A 30 13.86 7.82 22.51
N LYS A 31 13.35 6.57 22.59
CA LYS A 31 13.75 5.50 21.66
C LYS A 31 13.01 5.57 20.33
N ILE A 32 11.79 6.10 20.34
CA ILE A 32 10.96 6.34 19.15
C ILE A 32 10.40 7.76 19.19
N ARG A 33 10.02 8.30 18.03
CA ARG A 33 9.31 9.58 17.92
C ARG A 33 7.82 9.39 17.63
N TYR A 34 7.50 8.50 16.69
CA TYR A 34 6.15 8.31 16.16
C TYR A 34 5.75 6.84 16.20
N LEU A 35 4.46 6.60 16.43
CA LEU A 35 3.84 5.29 16.32
C LEU A 35 3.23 5.11 14.94
N GLY A 36 3.59 4.01 14.27
CA GLY A 36 2.95 3.53 13.06
C GLY A 36 2.23 2.21 13.27
N LEU A 37 1.22 1.95 12.46
CA LEU A 37 0.55 0.66 12.40
C LEU A 37 0.69 0.06 11.00
N SER A 38 0.68 -1.26 10.88
CA SER A 38 0.72 -1.96 9.60
C SER A 38 -0.20 -3.19 9.62
N ASN A 39 -0.88 -3.45 8.50
CA ASN A 39 -1.81 -4.58 8.36
C ASN A 39 -2.95 -4.57 9.40
N PHE A 40 -3.48 -3.39 9.67
CA PHE A 40 -4.66 -3.17 10.49
C PHE A 40 -5.86 -2.85 9.60
N ALA A 41 -7.03 -3.38 9.93
CA ALA A 41 -8.30 -2.93 9.38
C ALA A 41 -8.65 -1.53 9.91
N ALA A 42 -9.49 -0.76 9.20
CA ALA A 42 -9.83 0.60 9.61
C ALA A 42 -10.41 0.67 11.04
N TRP A 43 -11.32 -0.23 11.40
CA TRP A 43 -11.87 -0.28 12.77
C TRP A 43 -10.81 -0.60 13.83
N GLN A 44 -9.78 -1.40 13.49
CA GLN A 44 -8.67 -1.71 14.41
C GLN A 44 -7.78 -0.49 14.62
N VAL A 45 -7.55 0.30 13.56
CA VAL A 45 -6.81 1.57 13.66
C VAL A 45 -7.55 2.55 14.57
N MET A 46 -8.86 2.71 14.39
CA MET A 46 -9.66 3.62 15.22
C MET A 46 -9.73 3.16 16.67
N LYS A 47 -9.83 1.85 16.91
CA LYS A 47 -9.73 1.29 18.26
C LYS A 47 -8.37 1.57 18.90
N ALA A 48 -7.28 1.38 18.14
CA ALA A 48 -5.94 1.68 18.61
C ALA A 48 -5.76 3.18 18.89
N ALA A 49 -6.28 4.06 18.04
CA ALA A 49 -6.22 5.50 18.23
C ALA A 49 -6.93 5.93 19.53
N ALA A 50 -8.15 5.41 19.79
CA ALA A 50 -8.89 5.71 21.02
C ALA A 50 -8.15 5.27 22.29
N ILE A 51 -7.45 4.13 22.24
CA ILE A 51 -6.65 3.66 23.39
C ILE A 51 -5.36 4.47 23.50
N ALA A 52 -4.68 4.75 22.40
CA ALA A 52 -3.43 5.50 22.38
C ALA A 52 -3.56 6.91 22.98
N MET A 53 -4.72 7.55 22.82
CA MET A 53 -5.02 8.85 23.44
C MET A 53 -4.88 8.84 24.97
N GLN A 54 -5.12 7.72 25.64
CA GLN A 54 -4.97 7.59 27.10
C GLN A 54 -3.51 7.71 27.53
N PHE A 55 -2.58 7.48 26.63
CA PHE A 55 -1.13 7.55 26.82
C PHE A 55 -0.51 8.77 26.14
N ASP A 56 -1.32 9.76 25.75
CA ASP A 56 -0.87 10.92 24.94
C ASP A 56 -0.14 10.52 23.66
N LEU A 57 -0.50 9.37 23.07
CA LEU A 57 0.02 8.87 21.79
C LEU A 57 -0.98 9.14 20.66
N GLY A 58 -0.46 9.47 19.48
CA GLY A 58 -1.23 9.49 18.23
C GLY A 58 -0.71 8.45 17.25
N ILE A 59 -1.61 7.92 16.42
CA ILE A 59 -1.23 7.10 15.28
C ILE A 59 -0.78 8.05 14.16
N SER A 60 0.50 8.08 13.85
CA SER A 60 1.07 9.04 12.90
C SER A 60 1.05 8.55 11.46
N ILE A 61 1.16 7.23 11.26
CA ILE A 61 1.28 6.64 9.93
C ILE A 61 0.73 5.22 9.89
N LEU A 62 0.05 4.88 8.81
CA LEU A 62 -0.40 3.53 8.53
C LEU A 62 0.32 2.95 7.31
N GLN A 63 0.71 1.68 7.39
CA GLN A 63 1.37 0.97 6.30
C GLN A 63 0.49 -0.19 5.78
N PRO A 64 -0.46 0.08 4.88
CA PRO A 64 -1.28 -0.94 4.23
C PRO A 64 -0.62 -1.48 2.97
N MET A 65 -1.07 -2.67 2.50
CA MET A 65 -0.82 -3.10 1.12
C MET A 65 -1.65 -2.23 0.17
N TYR A 66 -0.99 -1.65 -0.85
CA TYR A 66 -1.69 -0.85 -1.84
C TYR A 66 -0.99 -0.88 -3.20
N SER A 67 -1.73 -1.20 -4.24
CA SER A 67 -1.30 -1.21 -5.63
C SER A 67 -2.50 -1.26 -6.57
N LEU A 68 -2.27 -1.06 -7.87
CA LEU A 68 -3.29 -1.17 -8.92
C LEU A 68 -4.10 -2.49 -8.87
N ILE A 69 -3.50 -3.57 -8.39
CA ILE A 69 -4.12 -4.90 -8.28
C ILE A 69 -4.46 -5.34 -6.84
N LYS A 70 -4.22 -4.48 -5.87
CA LYS A 70 -4.59 -4.67 -4.45
C LYS A 70 -5.14 -3.36 -3.92
N ARG A 71 -6.44 -3.13 -4.20
CA ARG A 71 -7.12 -1.85 -3.99
C ARG A 71 -8.02 -1.81 -2.74
N GLN A 72 -8.08 -2.90 -1.95
CA GLN A 72 -8.98 -3.00 -0.80
C GLN A 72 -8.83 -1.86 0.22
N ALA A 73 -7.65 -1.24 0.29
CA ALA A 73 -7.42 -0.08 1.16
C ALA A 73 -8.28 1.15 0.78
N GLU A 74 -8.75 1.25 -0.46
CA GLU A 74 -9.58 2.37 -0.95
C GLU A 74 -10.96 2.40 -0.29
N VAL A 75 -11.46 1.26 0.22
CA VAL A 75 -12.82 1.15 0.76
C VAL A 75 -12.96 1.93 2.07
N GLU A 76 -12.08 1.69 3.03
CA GLU A 76 -12.16 2.29 4.35
C GLU A 76 -10.83 2.86 4.85
N ILE A 77 -9.70 2.18 4.56
CA ILE A 77 -8.40 2.53 5.14
C ILE A 77 -7.93 3.91 4.65
N LEU A 78 -7.91 4.15 3.34
CA LEU A 78 -7.45 5.42 2.79
C LEU A 78 -8.39 6.59 3.14
N PRO A 79 -9.73 6.45 3.02
CA PRO A 79 -10.67 7.48 3.48
C PRO A 79 -10.53 7.80 4.98
N MET A 80 -10.42 6.78 5.83
CA MET A 80 -10.19 6.95 7.27
C MET A 80 -8.88 7.71 7.52
N CYS A 81 -7.78 7.30 6.89
CA CYS A 81 -6.49 7.98 7.07
C CYS A 81 -6.56 9.46 6.67
N ALA A 82 -7.27 9.78 5.56
CA ALA A 82 -7.48 11.16 5.12
C ALA A 82 -8.31 11.96 6.12
N SER A 83 -9.38 11.37 6.71
CA SER A 83 -10.23 11.99 7.72
C SER A 83 -9.46 12.28 9.02
N GLU A 84 -8.65 11.32 9.46
CA GLU A 84 -7.96 11.37 10.75
C GLU A 84 -6.57 12.02 10.68
N GLY A 85 -6.13 12.48 9.51
CA GLY A 85 -4.80 13.08 9.33
C GLY A 85 -3.64 12.09 9.52
N ILE A 86 -3.89 10.80 9.26
CA ILE A 86 -2.89 9.72 9.37
C ILE A 86 -2.17 9.60 8.03
N ALA A 87 -0.84 9.71 8.03
CA ALA A 87 -0.05 9.49 6.83
C ALA A 87 -0.14 8.03 6.36
N VAL A 88 -0.01 7.79 5.05
CA VAL A 88 -0.06 6.44 4.47
C VAL A 88 1.23 6.11 3.77
N ALA A 89 1.84 4.96 4.11
CA ALA A 89 3.00 4.40 3.41
C ALA A 89 2.59 3.05 2.78
N GLY A 90 2.17 3.08 1.51
CA GLY A 90 1.67 1.90 0.80
C GLY A 90 2.77 0.92 0.41
N TYR A 91 2.74 -0.32 0.91
CA TYR A 91 3.73 -1.32 0.51
C TYR A 91 3.26 -2.18 -0.67
N SER A 92 4.22 -2.77 -1.37
CA SER A 92 4.01 -3.60 -2.57
C SER A 92 3.34 -2.90 -3.76
N PRO A 93 3.71 -1.67 -4.13
CA PRO A 93 3.10 -0.95 -5.26
C PRO A 93 3.25 -1.70 -6.59
N LEU A 94 4.23 -2.58 -6.71
CA LEU A 94 4.46 -3.43 -7.89
C LEU A 94 3.86 -4.84 -7.78
N GLY A 95 3.01 -5.13 -6.78
CA GLY A 95 2.39 -6.45 -6.64
C GLY A 95 3.41 -7.59 -6.61
N SER A 96 4.46 -7.48 -5.78
CA SER A 96 5.58 -8.44 -5.71
C SER A 96 6.30 -8.64 -7.06
N GLY A 97 6.26 -7.63 -7.90
CA GLY A 97 6.88 -7.60 -9.22
C GLY A 97 5.96 -8.01 -10.37
N LEU A 98 4.69 -8.35 -10.11
CA LEU A 98 3.73 -8.68 -11.18
C LEU A 98 3.55 -7.50 -12.13
N LEU A 99 3.36 -6.29 -11.59
CA LEU A 99 3.20 -5.05 -12.36
C LEU A 99 4.50 -4.51 -13.00
N SER A 100 5.64 -5.18 -12.81
CA SER A 100 6.88 -4.80 -13.51
C SER A 100 7.03 -5.44 -14.90
N GLY A 101 6.11 -6.34 -15.28
CA GLY A 101 6.17 -7.08 -16.52
C GLY A 101 7.22 -8.20 -16.58
N LYS A 102 8.01 -8.43 -15.50
CA LYS A 102 9.11 -9.40 -15.52
C LYS A 102 8.63 -10.84 -15.75
N TYR A 103 7.49 -11.23 -15.18
CA TYR A 103 6.96 -12.58 -15.34
C TYR A 103 6.45 -12.84 -16.77
N ARG A 104 5.96 -11.82 -17.47
CA ARG A 104 5.65 -11.86 -18.91
C ARG A 104 6.89 -12.18 -19.77
N ARG A 105 8.05 -11.70 -19.33
CA ARG A 105 9.34 -11.97 -19.99
C ARG A 105 9.99 -13.30 -19.57
N GLY A 106 9.29 -14.13 -18.78
CA GLY A 106 9.78 -15.43 -18.29
C GLY A 106 10.83 -15.31 -17.17
N GLU A 107 10.98 -14.14 -16.55
CA GLU A 107 11.91 -13.94 -15.44
C GLU A 107 11.36 -14.55 -14.14
N SER A 108 12.26 -15.02 -13.27
CA SER A 108 11.90 -15.52 -11.96
C SER A 108 11.77 -14.41 -10.90
N GLY A 109 11.06 -14.69 -9.81
CA GLY A 109 10.92 -13.76 -8.71
C GLY A 109 10.09 -14.32 -7.56
N ARG A 110 9.59 -13.45 -6.68
CA ARG A 110 8.86 -13.86 -5.48
C ARG A 110 7.65 -14.77 -5.77
N LEU A 111 6.91 -14.52 -6.86
CA LEU A 111 5.75 -15.32 -7.22
C LEU A 111 6.13 -16.74 -7.67
N SER A 112 7.32 -16.94 -8.22
CA SER A 112 7.80 -18.26 -8.65
C SER A 112 8.68 -18.96 -7.61
N GLN A 113 9.05 -18.27 -6.50
CA GLN A 113 9.98 -18.75 -5.49
C GLN A 113 9.35 -18.92 -4.09
N ASP A 114 8.15 -18.38 -3.84
CA ASP A 114 7.49 -18.43 -2.54
C ASP A 114 5.97 -18.62 -2.73
N GLU A 115 5.46 -19.77 -2.28
CA GLU A 115 4.06 -20.16 -2.41
C GLU A 115 3.07 -19.16 -1.80
N ARG A 116 3.45 -18.48 -0.71
CA ARG A 116 2.60 -17.46 -0.09
C ARG A 116 2.39 -16.25 -1.00
N TYR A 117 3.44 -15.85 -1.74
CA TYR A 117 3.32 -14.78 -2.73
C TYR A 117 2.58 -15.27 -3.98
N ALA A 118 2.82 -16.51 -4.43
CA ALA A 118 2.06 -17.11 -5.51
C ALA A 118 0.56 -17.09 -5.18
N ALA A 119 0.13 -17.66 -4.05
CA ALA A 119 -1.26 -17.68 -3.62
C ALA A 119 -1.88 -16.27 -3.47
N ARG A 120 -1.11 -15.28 -3.00
CA ARG A 120 -1.59 -13.89 -2.82
C ARG A 120 -1.97 -13.22 -4.15
N TYR A 121 -1.33 -13.59 -5.23
CA TYR A 121 -1.48 -12.99 -6.57
C TYR A 121 -1.94 -14.01 -7.62
N ASP A 122 -2.65 -15.08 -7.22
CA ASP A 122 -3.14 -16.16 -8.10
C ASP A 122 -4.41 -15.78 -8.89
N ASP A 123 -5.04 -14.66 -8.57
CA ASP A 123 -6.22 -14.18 -9.28
C ASP A 123 -5.87 -13.85 -10.74
N LYS A 124 -6.56 -14.52 -11.68
CA LYS A 124 -6.38 -14.31 -13.11
C LYS A 124 -6.59 -12.85 -13.55
N GLN A 125 -7.50 -12.14 -12.91
CA GLN A 125 -7.76 -10.73 -13.24
C GLN A 125 -6.53 -9.85 -12.95
N MET A 126 -5.77 -10.17 -11.90
CA MET A 126 -4.51 -9.45 -11.61
C MET A 126 -3.47 -9.64 -12.70
N HIS A 127 -3.39 -10.84 -13.30
CA HIS A 127 -2.48 -11.11 -14.40
C HIS A 127 -2.93 -10.41 -15.68
N VAL A 128 -4.23 -10.41 -15.99
CA VAL A 128 -4.80 -9.67 -17.13
C VAL A 128 -4.53 -8.16 -16.97
N ALA A 129 -4.73 -7.61 -15.78
CA ALA A 129 -4.43 -6.20 -15.50
C ALA A 129 -2.93 -5.88 -15.66
N ALA A 130 -2.04 -6.78 -15.23
CA ALA A 130 -0.60 -6.62 -15.39
C ALA A 130 -0.17 -6.66 -16.87
N ASP A 131 -0.80 -7.52 -17.67
CA ASP A 131 -0.54 -7.59 -19.11
C ASP A 131 -1.03 -6.32 -19.84
N ALA A 132 -2.22 -5.85 -19.49
CA ALA A 132 -2.78 -4.60 -20.03
C ALA A 132 -1.93 -3.37 -19.62
N LEU A 133 -1.44 -3.34 -18.38
CA LEU A 133 -0.48 -2.31 -17.94
C LEU A 133 0.80 -2.34 -18.76
N GLY A 134 1.31 -3.53 -19.08
CA GLY A 134 2.49 -3.69 -19.95
C GLY A 134 2.26 -3.11 -21.34
N ALA A 135 1.13 -3.43 -21.99
CA ALA A 135 0.77 -2.90 -23.29
C ALA A 135 0.60 -1.37 -23.28
N LEU A 136 -0.04 -0.83 -22.23
CA LEU A 136 -0.18 0.62 -22.07
C LEU A 136 1.17 1.31 -21.86
N ALA A 137 2.09 0.70 -21.13
CA ALA A 137 3.43 1.24 -20.93
C ALA A 137 4.23 1.28 -22.24
N GLU A 138 4.09 0.26 -23.10
CA GLU A 138 4.67 0.24 -24.45
C GLU A 138 4.09 1.37 -25.33
N GLU A 139 2.76 1.57 -25.33
CA GLU A 139 2.09 2.67 -26.04
C GLU A 139 2.62 4.04 -25.59
N LEU A 140 2.83 4.22 -24.30
CA LEU A 140 3.30 5.47 -23.69
C LEU A 140 4.83 5.62 -23.70
N ASN A 141 5.57 4.68 -24.29
CA ASN A 141 7.03 4.65 -24.30
C ASN A 141 7.63 4.82 -22.89
N THR A 142 7.08 4.11 -21.92
CA THR A 142 7.53 4.12 -20.52
C THR A 142 7.59 2.71 -19.94
N HIS A 143 8.02 2.58 -18.69
CA HIS A 143 8.08 1.28 -18.02
C HIS A 143 6.82 1.03 -17.16
N PRO A 144 6.24 -0.20 -17.15
CA PRO A 144 5.03 -0.48 -16.38
C PRO A 144 5.19 -0.24 -14.87
N ALA A 145 6.39 -0.45 -14.31
CA ALA A 145 6.66 -0.13 -12.91
C ALA A 145 6.55 1.39 -12.63
N THR A 146 6.93 2.25 -13.59
CA THR A 146 6.76 3.70 -13.47
C THR A 146 5.28 4.06 -13.34
N LEU A 147 4.45 3.54 -14.24
CA LEU A 147 2.99 3.78 -14.22
C LEU A 147 2.35 3.25 -12.94
N ALA A 148 2.71 2.04 -12.51
CA ALA A 148 2.16 1.43 -11.30
C ALA A 148 2.50 2.22 -10.02
N VAL A 149 3.73 2.74 -9.91
CA VAL A 149 4.15 3.52 -8.73
C VAL A 149 3.51 4.89 -8.73
N VAL A 150 3.49 5.62 -9.86
CA VAL A 150 2.87 6.93 -9.92
C VAL A 150 1.36 6.85 -9.70
N TRP A 151 0.68 5.83 -10.25
CA TRP A 151 -0.74 5.59 -9.99
C TRP A 151 -1.01 5.42 -8.49
N ALA A 152 -0.22 4.57 -7.80
CA ALA A 152 -0.40 4.33 -6.37
C ALA A 152 -0.17 5.60 -5.53
N SER A 153 0.72 6.51 -5.95
CA SER A 153 0.98 7.77 -5.23
C SER A 153 -0.07 8.85 -5.48
N ARG A 154 -0.89 8.71 -6.53
CA ARG A 154 -1.81 9.77 -6.99
C ARG A 154 -3.21 9.70 -6.37
N HIS A 155 -3.50 8.69 -5.57
CA HIS A 155 -4.77 8.61 -4.85
C HIS A 155 -4.98 9.86 -3.96
N PRO A 156 -6.23 10.38 -3.80
CA PRO A 156 -6.50 11.58 -3.00
C PRO A 156 -5.98 11.55 -1.55
N ALA A 157 -5.87 10.35 -0.94
CA ALA A 157 -5.23 10.17 0.37
C ALA A 157 -3.70 10.28 0.32
N ALA A 158 -3.11 10.59 -0.83
CA ALA A 158 -1.68 10.81 -1.06
C ALA A 158 -0.75 9.74 -0.42
N PRO A 159 -0.96 8.43 -0.68
CA PRO A 159 -0.09 7.41 -0.12
C PRO A 159 1.32 7.52 -0.69
N ILE A 160 2.32 7.30 0.17
CA ILE A 160 3.74 7.26 -0.19
C ILE A 160 4.09 5.81 -0.54
N PRO A 161 4.38 5.46 -1.81
CA PRO A 161 4.70 4.09 -2.19
C PRO A 161 6.06 3.66 -1.62
N ILE A 162 6.11 2.50 -0.96
CA ILE A 162 7.36 1.88 -0.52
C ILE A 162 7.89 1.03 -1.66
N ILE A 163 8.94 1.50 -2.31
CA ILE A 163 9.61 0.81 -3.41
C ILE A 163 10.83 0.01 -2.92
N SER A 164 11.13 -1.09 -3.60
CA SER A 164 12.33 -1.87 -3.35
C SER A 164 12.79 -2.61 -4.60
N ALA A 165 14.08 -2.88 -4.70
CA ALA A 165 14.68 -3.61 -5.80
C ALA A 165 15.94 -4.37 -5.33
N ARG A 166 16.42 -5.32 -6.15
CA ARG A 166 17.66 -6.07 -5.91
C ARG A 166 18.87 -5.47 -6.65
N SER A 167 18.60 -4.58 -7.60
CA SER A 167 19.64 -3.87 -8.38
C SER A 167 19.17 -2.47 -8.74
N THR A 168 20.10 -1.62 -9.14
CA THR A 168 19.83 -0.27 -9.64
C THR A 168 18.91 -0.31 -10.87
N ASP A 169 19.15 -1.22 -11.80
CA ASP A 169 18.35 -1.35 -13.02
C ASP A 169 16.88 -1.68 -12.72
N GLN A 170 16.64 -2.50 -11.70
CA GLN A 170 15.27 -2.79 -11.24
C GLN A 170 14.64 -1.63 -10.47
N LEU A 171 15.45 -0.79 -9.83
CA LEU A 171 14.97 0.35 -9.04
C LEU A 171 14.62 1.56 -9.92
N MET A 172 15.42 1.82 -10.95
CA MET A 172 15.28 3.02 -11.80
C MET A 172 13.89 3.24 -12.36
N PRO A 173 13.16 2.23 -12.89
CA PRO A 173 11.79 2.43 -13.35
C PRO A 173 10.83 2.94 -12.25
N SER A 174 11.00 2.49 -11.01
CA SER A 174 10.20 2.98 -9.89
C SER A 174 10.57 4.40 -9.48
N LEU A 175 11.85 4.78 -9.55
CA LEU A 175 12.31 6.15 -9.28
C LEU A 175 11.83 7.14 -10.35
N ASN A 176 11.73 6.70 -11.60
CA ASN A 176 11.23 7.54 -12.70
C ASN A 176 9.79 8.02 -12.45
N ALA A 177 9.02 7.34 -11.58
CA ALA A 177 7.70 7.79 -11.14
C ALA A 177 7.72 9.19 -10.51
N MET A 178 8.82 9.60 -9.89
CA MET A 178 8.97 10.93 -9.28
C MET A 178 8.90 12.09 -10.29
N HIS A 179 9.18 11.81 -11.56
CA HIS A 179 9.23 12.79 -12.63
C HIS A 179 8.15 12.55 -13.69
N TYR A 180 7.38 11.45 -13.57
CA TYR A 180 6.35 11.12 -14.53
C TYR A 180 5.08 11.92 -14.27
N ILE A 181 4.66 12.73 -15.23
CA ILE A 181 3.43 13.51 -15.14
C ILE A 181 2.27 12.62 -15.62
N MET A 182 1.35 12.31 -14.72
CA MET A 182 0.13 11.56 -14.99
C MET A 182 -1.06 12.50 -14.86
N ASP A 183 -1.81 12.70 -15.94
CA ASP A 183 -3.07 13.43 -15.90
C ASP A 183 -4.22 12.56 -15.37
N ASP A 184 -5.39 13.17 -15.16
CA ASP A 184 -6.55 12.47 -14.64
C ASP A 184 -7.07 11.41 -15.61
N ALA A 185 -7.01 11.67 -16.93
CA ALA A 185 -7.45 10.73 -17.94
C ALA A 185 -6.60 9.45 -17.93
N LEU A 186 -5.29 9.57 -17.79
CA LEU A 186 -4.41 8.42 -17.67
C LEU A 186 -4.58 7.70 -16.33
N TYR A 187 -4.79 8.45 -15.23
CA TYR A 187 -5.07 7.85 -13.93
C TYR A 187 -6.31 6.96 -13.98
N GLU A 188 -7.42 7.46 -14.53
CA GLU A 188 -8.66 6.70 -14.68
C GLU A 188 -8.51 5.52 -15.66
N ARG A 189 -7.79 5.71 -16.74
CA ARG A 189 -7.47 4.64 -17.70
C ARG A 189 -6.71 3.48 -17.03
N LEU A 190 -5.77 3.80 -16.15
CA LEU A 190 -5.04 2.80 -15.35
C LEU A 190 -5.95 2.16 -14.30
N ALA A 191 -6.76 2.95 -13.61
CA ALA A 191 -7.70 2.46 -12.60
C ALA A 191 -8.70 1.44 -13.20
N ALA A 192 -9.10 1.64 -14.45
CA ALA A 192 -10.01 0.75 -15.16
C ALA A 192 -9.40 -0.62 -15.55
N LEU A 193 -8.08 -0.80 -15.44
CA LEU A 193 -7.42 -2.08 -15.72
C LEU A 193 -7.77 -3.17 -14.69
N MET A 194 -8.17 -2.77 -13.49
CA MET A 194 -8.58 -3.68 -12.43
C MET A 194 -9.87 -3.14 -11.81
N PRO A 195 -10.94 -3.96 -11.68
CA PRO A 195 -12.15 -3.52 -11.00
C PRO A 195 -11.84 -2.99 -9.60
N GLY A 196 -12.50 -1.90 -9.21
CA GLY A 196 -12.47 -1.40 -7.85
C GLY A 196 -13.05 -2.44 -6.87
N PRO A 197 -12.65 -2.42 -5.61
CA PRO A 197 -13.26 -3.27 -4.60
C PRO A 197 -14.72 -2.86 -4.38
N PRO A 198 -15.60 -3.80 -3.97
CA PRO A 198 -16.96 -3.45 -3.60
C PRO A 198 -16.97 -2.50 -2.39
N PRO A 199 -18.01 -1.68 -2.23
CA PRO A 199 -18.14 -0.81 -1.08
C PRO A 199 -18.20 -1.60 0.24
N ALA A 200 -17.93 -0.92 1.37
CA ALA A 200 -17.95 -1.55 2.70
C ALA A 200 -19.36 -2.01 3.14
N THR A 201 -20.42 -1.45 2.50
CA THR A 201 -21.82 -1.81 2.74
C THR A 201 -22.44 -2.36 1.46
N ASP A 202 -23.57 -3.10 1.58
CA ASP A 202 -24.28 -3.63 0.42
C ASP A 202 -25.08 -2.58 -0.37
N ARG A 203 -24.90 -1.28 -0.05
CA ARG A 203 -25.58 -0.15 -0.73
C ARG A 203 -24.80 0.29 -1.98
N SER A 204 -24.67 -0.63 -2.92
CA SER A 204 -23.93 -0.43 -4.18
C SER A 204 -24.55 0.62 -5.11
N GLU A 205 -25.81 1.01 -4.87
CA GLU A 205 -26.52 2.08 -5.58
C GLU A 205 -26.05 3.50 -5.21
N GLU A 206 -25.22 3.63 -4.18
CA GLU A 206 -24.70 4.91 -3.69
C GLU A 206 -23.26 5.21 -4.13
N THR A 207 -22.66 4.36 -4.98
CA THR A 207 -21.27 4.52 -5.47
C THR A 207 -21.21 5.11 -6.87
#